data_1c520a407a4f6d329bbbf9691e6a124d
#
_entry.id   1c520a407a4f6d329bbbf9691e6a124d
#
_cell.length_a   1.000
_cell.length_b   1.000
_cell.length_c   1.000
_cell.angle_alpha   90.00
_cell.angle_beta   90.00
_cell.angle_gamma   90.00
#
_symmetry.space_group_name_H-M   'P 1'
#
loop_
_entity.id
_entity.type
_entity.pdbx_description
1 polymer ?
#
loop_
_entity_poly.entity_id
_entity_poly.type
_entity_poly.pdbx_seq_one_letter_code
_entity_poly.pdbx_strand_id
1 'polypeptide(L)'
;LNANVKVFMADFEDSLAPAWNKVIEGQINLRDAVNGTIAYQSPEGKAYTLNPNPAVLICRVRGLHLPEKHVTFDGAPIPGGLFDFALYFLHNHKALLAKGSGPYFYLPKLQSHLEGRWWSEVFAWTEDRFGLPRGTIKATVLIETLPAVFEMDELLYQMKDHIVALNCGRWDYIFSYIKTLKNHPDRVLPDRQVVTMDKPFLSAYSRLLIK
;
A
#
# COMPACT_ATOMS: atom_id res chain seq x y z
N LEU A 1 1.37 16.14 0.80
CA LEU A 1 0.09 16.53 0.14
C LEU A 1 0.19 17.86 -0.60
N ASN A 2 0.95 18.83 -0.09
CA ASN A 2 1.15 20.15 -0.72
C ASN A 2 2.26 20.17 -1.79
N ALA A 3 2.98 19.07 -1.98
CA ALA A 3 3.93 18.96 -3.08
C ALA A 3 3.16 19.01 -4.40
N ASN A 4 3.71 19.69 -5.40
CA ASN A 4 3.06 19.85 -6.71
C ASN A 4 3.09 18.54 -7.52
N VAL A 5 2.51 17.48 -6.94
CA VAL A 5 2.37 16.14 -7.51
C VAL A 5 0.89 15.75 -7.59
N LYS A 6 0.56 14.82 -8.46
CA LYS A 6 -0.83 14.39 -8.64
C LYS A 6 -1.32 13.47 -7.51
N VAL A 7 -0.42 12.64 -6.97
CA VAL A 7 -0.74 11.63 -5.97
C VAL A 7 0.28 11.69 -4.85
N PHE A 8 -0.19 11.50 -3.62
CA PHE A 8 0.63 11.35 -2.41
C PHE A 8 0.27 10.04 -1.71
N MET A 9 1.27 9.20 -1.46
CA MET A 9 1.10 7.96 -0.72
C MET A 9 1.43 8.18 0.76
N ALA A 10 0.43 8.01 1.63
CA ALA A 10 0.64 7.90 3.07
C ALA A 10 0.96 6.45 3.41
N ASP A 11 1.95 6.24 4.27
CA ASP A 11 2.57 4.94 4.42
C ASP A 11 2.50 4.42 5.86
N PHE A 12 1.78 3.30 6.05
CA PHE A 12 1.74 2.53 7.31
C PHE A 12 2.69 1.33 7.30
N GLU A 13 3.37 1.10 6.20
CA GLU A 13 4.23 -0.05 6.01
C GLU A 13 5.70 0.32 6.27
N ASP A 14 6.55 0.41 5.26
CA ASP A 14 8.02 0.50 5.45
C ASP A 14 8.51 1.82 6.09
N SER A 15 7.77 2.91 5.95
CA SER A 15 8.17 4.22 6.48
C SER A 15 7.69 4.49 7.91
N LEU A 16 6.88 3.61 8.48
CA LEU A 16 6.34 3.75 9.82
C LEU A 16 6.85 2.64 10.73
N ALA A 17 7.49 3.00 11.87
CA ALA A 17 7.67 2.06 12.97
C ALA A 17 6.28 1.80 13.59
N PRO A 18 5.72 0.56 13.51
CA PRO A 18 4.31 0.31 13.80
C PRO A 18 4.04 0.17 15.32
N ALA A 19 4.50 1.13 16.11
CA ALA A 19 4.07 1.26 17.48
C ALA A 19 2.60 1.66 17.52
N TRP A 20 1.83 1.10 18.46
CA TRP A 20 0.39 1.30 18.55
C TRP A 20 -0.06 2.76 18.47
N ASN A 21 0.55 3.62 19.31
CA ASN A 21 0.25 5.05 19.30
C ASN A 21 0.53 5.70 17.94
N LYS A 22 1.60 5.30 17.24
CA LYS A 22 1.96 5.83 15.93
C LYS A 22 0.99 5.41 14.83
N VAL A 23 0.53 4.17 14.88
CA VAL A 23 -0.51 3.69 13.94
C VAL A 23 -1.81 4.46 14.14
N ILE A 24 -2.25 4.65 15.39
CA ILE A 24 -3.48 5.41 15.68
C ILE A 24 -3.33 6.89 15.33
N GLU A 25 -2.23 7.54 15.71
CA GLU A 25 -1.92 8.93 15.30
C GLU A 25 -1.93 9.08 13.78
N GLY A 26 -1.35 8.11 13.06
CA GLY A 26 -1.35 8.09 11.59
C GLY A 26 -2.77 8.07 11.02
N GLN A 27 -3.68 7.27 11.56
CA GLN A 27 -5.08 7.22 11.13
C GLN A 27 -5.82 8.53 11.43
N ILE A 28 -5.55 9.15 12.58
CA ILE A 28 -6.08 10.47 12.94
C ILE A 28 -5.58 11.52 11.94
N ASN A 29 -4.29 11.54 11.65
CA ASN A 29 -3.69 12.46 10.69
C ASN A 29 -4.27 12.30 9.28
N LEU A 30 -4.56 11.06 8.85
CA LEU A 30 -5.22 10.82 7.56
C LEU A 30 -6.64 11.34 7.54
N ARG A 31 -7.41 11.13 8.61
CA ARG A 31 -8.76 11.68 8.75
C ARG A 31 -8.73 13.22 8.67
N ASP A 32 -7.82 13.84 9.39
CA ASP A 32 -7.70 15.29 9.41
C ASP A 32 -7.21 15.85 8.05
N ALA A 33 -6.34 15.11 7.36
CA ALA A 33 -5.94 15.43 5.99
C ALA A 33 -7.11 15.35 5.00
N VAL A 34 -7.90 14.26 5.07
CA VAL A 34 -9.09 14.09 4.23
C VAL A 34 -10.14 15.19 4.50
N ASN A 35 -10.32 15.58 5.75
CA ASN A 35 -11.23 16.67 6.13
C ASN A 35 -10.66 18.07 5.82
N GLY A 36 -9.37 18.19 5.51
CA GLY A 36 -8.72 19.47 5.26
C GLY A 36 -8.37 20.25 6.53
N THR A 37 -8.42 19.60 7.69
CA THR A 37 -8.17 20.22 9.01
C THR A 37 -6.77 19.98 9.52
N ILE A 38 -5.97 19.12 8.87
CA ILE A 38 -4.60 18.87 9.27
C ILE A 38 -3.76 20.15 9.23
N ALA A 39 -3.09 20.43 10.33
CA ALA A 39 -2.18 21.57 10.45
C ALA A 39 -0.97 21.15 11.28
N TYR A 40 0.15 21.80 11.03
CA TYR A 40 1.36 21.61 11.80
C TYR A 40 2.07 22.94 12.01
N GLN A 41 2.58 23.16 13.20
CA GLN A 41 3.44 24.29 13.51
C GLN A 41 4.83 23.77 13.84
N SER A 42 5.85 24.27 13.13
CA SER A 42 7.23 23.88 13.42
C SER A 42 7.70 24.50 14.75
N PRO A 43 8.77 23.95 15.35
CA PRO A 43 9.37 24.56 16.57
C PRO A 43 9.75 26.03 16.40
N GLU A 44 10.09 26.44 15.17
CA GLU A 44 10.44 27.82 14.82
C GLU A 44 9.20 28.72 14.57
N GLY A 45 7.99 28.20 14.82
CA GLY A 45 6.75 28.94 14.71
C GLY A 45 6.14 29.00 13.31
N LYS A 46 6.71 28.32 12.29
CA LYS A 46 6.15 28.28 10.94
C LYS A 46 4.93 27.38 10.89
N ALA A 47 3.79 27.93 10.45
CA ALA A 47 2.56 27.18 10.27
C ALA A 47 2.48 26.52 8.88
N TYR A 48 1.99 25.28 8.84
CA TYR A 48 1.73 24.51 7.64
C TYR A 48 0.27 24.07 7.65
N THR A 49 -0.44 24.34 6.57
CA THR A 49 -1.83 23.91 6.34
C THR A 49 -1.94 23.32 4.94
N LEU A 50 -3.02 22.60 4.65
CA LEU A 50 -3.25 22.08 3.30
C LEU A 50 -3.62 23.20 2.32
N ASN A 51 -3.10 23.06 1.11
CA ASN A 51 -3.54 23.86 -0.03
C ASN A 51 -4.99 23.52 -0.41
N PRO A 52 -5.72 24.42 -1.11
CA PRO A 52 -7.09 24.14 -1.56
C PRO A 52 -7.24 22.89 -2.43
N ASN A 53 -6.22 22.56 -3.22
CA ASN A 53 -6.18 21.40 -4.12
C ASN A 53 -4.97 20.52 -3.78
N PRO A 54 -5.01 19.74 -2.70
CA PRO A 54 -3.91 18.84 -2.34
C PRO A 54 -3.83 17.67 -3.34
N ALA A 55 -2.69 16.97 -3.32
CA ALA A 55 -2.54 15.72 -4.08
C ALA A 55 -3.58 14.67 -3.66
N VAL A 56 -3.98 13.83 -4.60
CA VAL A 56 -4.84 12.67 -4.31
C VAL A 56 -4.15 11.75 -3.31
N LEU A 57 -4.85 11.42 -2.23
CA LEU A 57 -4.32 10.59 -1.16
C LEU A 57 -4.49 9.10 -1.48
N ILE A 58 -3.41 8.34 -1.39
CA ILE A 58 -3.42 6.87 -1.41
C ILE A 58 -2.86 6.39 -0.07
N CYS A 59 -3.48 5.37 0.53
CA CYS A 59 -3.03 4.76 1.78
C CYS A 59 -2.32 3.43 1.50
N ARG A 60 -1.01 3.35 1.79
CA ARG A 60 -0.30 2.07 1.83
C ARG A 60 -0.50 1.43 3.19
N VAL A 61 -1.27 0.36 3.20
CA VAL A 61 -1.53 -0.45 4.39
C VAL A 61 -0.34 -1.37 4.69
N ARG A 62 -0.23 -1.88 5.90
CA ARG A 62 0.76 -2.92 6.24
C ARG A 62 0.53 -4.20 5.44
N GLY A 63 1.59 -4.95 5.22
CA GLY A 63 1.50 -6.28 4.58
C GLY A 63 0.69 -7.28 5.42
N LEU A 64 0.07 -8.25 4.77
CA LEU A 64 -0.74 -9.30 5.42
C LEU A 64 0.06 -10.15 6.42
N HIS A 65 1.39 -10.23 6.24
CA HIS A 65 2.29 -10.98 7.12
C HIS A 65 2.55 -10.31 8.47
N LEU A 66 2.17 -9.04 8.65
CA LEU A 66 2.36 -8.28 9.89
C LEU A 66 1.09 -8.33 10.74
N PRO A 67 1.12 -8.97 11.92
CA PRO A 67 -0.04 -8.99 12.81
C PRO A 67 -0.20 -7.68 13.57
N GLU A 68 -1.46 -7.25 13.79
CA GLU A 68 -1.80 -6.21 14.77
C GLU A 68 -2.11 -6.86 16.12
N LYS A 69 -1.13 -6.85 17.01
CA LYS A 69 -1.20 -7.58 18.29
C LYS A 69 -2.21 -7.01 19.28
N HIS A 70 -2.60 -5.74 19.13
CA HIS A 70 -3.51 -5.07 20.03
C HIS A 70 -4.98 -5.32 19.68
N VAL A 71 -5.25 -5.93 18.53
CA VAL A 71 -6.60 -6.28 18.09
C VAL A 71 -6.66 -7.75 17.75
N THR A 72 -7.52 -8.48 18.45
CA THR A 72 -7.67 -9.93 18.27
C THR A 72 -9.09 -10.29 17.81
N PHE A 73 -9.20 -11.32 17.02
CA PHE A 73 -10.44 -11.98 16.65
C PHE A 73 -10.31 -13.47 16.98
N ASP A 74 -11.23 -14.03 17.75
CA ASP A 74 -11.18 -15.41 18.26
C ASP A 74 -9.84 -15.76 18.93
N GLY A 75 -9.26 -14.80 19.66
CA GLY A 75 -8.00 -14.99 20.39
C GLY A 75 -6.74 -14.85 19.53
N ALA A 76 -6.84 -14.69 18.22
CA ALA A 76 -5.71 -14.48 17.31
C ALA A 76 -5.58 -13.02 16.88
N PRO A 77 -4.34 -12.47 16.76
CA PRO A 77 -4.13 -11.14 16.21
C PRO A 77 -4.64 -11.06 14.78
N ILE A 78 -5.29 -9.96 14.41
CA ILE A 78 -5.71 -9.71 13.03
C ILE A 78 -4.53 -9.26 12.17
N PRO A 79 -4.58 -9.44 10.83
CA PRO A 79 -3.59 -8.83 9.93
C PRO A 79 -3.58 -7.31 10.05
N GLY A 80 -2.38 -6.73 10.21
CA GLY A 80 -2.21 -5.28 10.33
C GLY A 80 -2.74 -4.52 9.11
N GLY A 81 -2.57 -5.09 7.92
CA GLY A 81 -3.11 -4.51 6.70
C GLY A 81 -4.64 -4.42 6.69
N LEU A 82 -5.33 -5.41 7.23
CA LEU A 82 -6.80 -5.37 7.37
C LEU A 82 -7.24 -4.31 8.40
N PHE A 83 -6.50 -4.17 9.49
CA PHE A 83 -6.73 -3.12 10.49
C PHE A 83 -6.57 -1.72 9.88
N ASP A 84 -5.48 -1.48 9.17
CA ASP A 84 -5.20 -0.19 8.52
C ASP A 84 -6.26 0.14 7.46
N PHE A 85 -6.62 -0.85 6.63
CA PHE A 85 -7.68 -0.74 5.64
C PHE A 85 -9.02 -0.35 6.28
N ALA A 86 -9.44 -1.10 7.30
CA ALA A 86 -10.73 -0.89 7.93
C ALA A 86 -10.84 0.51 8.54
N LEU A 87 -9.84 0.97 9.30
CA LEU A 87 -9.85 2.29 9.90
C LEU A 87 -9.84 3.40 8.86
N TYR A 88 -8.93 3.32 7.86
CA TYR A 88 -8.87 4.33 6.81
C TYR A 88 -10.18 4.42 6.03
N PHE A 89 -10.74 3.27 5.62
CA PHE A 89 -12.00 3.23 4.91
C PHE A 89 -13.16 3.78 5.74
N LEU A 90 -13.36 3.27 6.94
CA LEU A 90 -14.49 3.64 7.81
C LEU A 90 -14.54 5.14 8.09
N HIS A 91 -13.40 5.74 8.39
CA HIS A 91 -13.33 7.15 8.76
C HIS A 91 -13.35 8.11 7.56
N ASN A 92 -13.00 7.67 6.36
CA ASN A 92 -12.69 8.60 5.27
C ASN A 92 -13.54 8.42 4.00
N HIS A 93 -14.13 7.24 3.73
CA HIS A 93 -14.77 6.96 2.44
C HIS A 93 -15.84 7.99 2.06
N LYS A 94 -16.71 8.40 2.99
CA LYS A 94 -17.78 9.38 2.71
C LYS A 94 -17.22 10.75 2.31
N ALA A 95 -16.24 11.24 3.07
CA ALA A 95 -15.62 12.52 2.81
C ALA A 95 -14.81 12.52 1.51
N LEU A 96 -14.11 11.43 1.20
CA LEU A 96 -13.38 11.24 -0.05
C LEU A 96 -14.32 11.25 -1.25
N LEU A 97 -15.41 10.48 -1.20
CA LEU A 97 -16.40 10.41 -2.27
C LEU A 97 -17.10 11.77 -2.48
N ALA A 98 -17.44 12.48 -1.40
CA ALA A 98 -18.04 13.81 -1.48
C ALA A 98 -17.13 14.85 -2.16
N LYS A 99 -15.80 14.62 -2.14
CA LYS A 99 -14.79 15.46 -2.81
C LYS A 99 -14.48 14.99 -4.24
N GLY A 100 -15.19 14.00 -4.79
CA GLY A 100 -14.92 13.44 -6.11
C GLY A 100 -13.65 12.59 -6.17
N SER A 101 -13.13 12.16 -5.01
CA SER A 101 -12.04 11.21 -4.86
C SER A 101 -12.58 9.84 -4.44
N GLY A 102 -11.76 8.97 -3.88
CA GLY A 102 -12.17 7.66 -3.40
C GLY A 102 -11.23 7.06 -2.37
N PRO A 103 -11.64 5.95 -1.75
CA PRO A 103 -10.80 5.18 -0.85
C PRO A 103 -9.77 4.39 -1.66
N TYR A 104 -8.58 4.98 -1.84
CA TYR A 104 -7.50 4.44 -2.66
C TYR A 104 -6.41 3.83 -1.78
N PHE A 105 -5.97 2.63 -2.17
CA PHE A 105 -5.02 1.83 -1.41
C PHE A 105 -3.78 1.47 -2.22
N TYR A 106 -2.72 1.14 -1.49
CA TYR A 106 -1.48 0.61 -2.04
C TYR A 106 -1.17 -0.68 -1.29
N LEU A 107 -1.13 -1.80 -2.00
CA LEU A 107 -1.02 -3.13 -1.40
C LEU A 107 0.41 -3.67 -1.53
N PRO A 108 1.14 -3.80 -0.40
CA PRO A 108 2.51 -4.27 -0.40
C PRO A 108 2.61 -5.79 -0.21
N LYS A 109 3.76 -6.35 -0.54
CA LYS A 109 4.25 -7.67 -0.13
C LYS A 109 3.38 -8.87 -0.56
N LEU A 110 2.52 -8.72 -1.56
CA LEU A 110 1.78 -9.86 -2.10
C LEU A 110 2.75 -10.88 -2.71
N GLN A 111 2.49 -12.16 -2.46
CA GLN A 111 3.30 -13.29 -2.96
C GLN A 111 2.57 -14.14 -4.00
N SER A 112 1.25 -14.02 -4.07
CA SER A 112 0.40 -14.84 -4.93
C SER A 112 -0.84 -14.08 -5.40
N HIS A 113 -1.36 -14.45 -6.56
CA HIS A 113 -2.65 -13.98 -7.04
C HIS A 113 -3.81 -14.32 -6.09
N LEU A 114 -3.68 -15.35 -5.24
CA LEU A 114 -4.68 -15.69 -4.22
C LEU A 114 -4.78 -14.63 -3.13
N GLU A 115 -3.68 -14.00 -2.77
CA GLU A 115 -3.72 -12.85 -1.86
C GLU A 115 -4.37 -11.63 -2.53
N GLY A 116 -4.15 -11.44 -3.83
CA GLY A 116 -4.86 -10.45 -4.64
C GLY A 116 -6.36 -10.71 -4.67
N ARG A 117 -6.78 -11.98 -4.88
CA ARG A 117 -8.18 -12.40 -4.80
C ARG A 117 -8.77 -12.09 -3.43
N TRP A 118 -8.07 -12.42 -2.35
CA TRP A 118 -8.52 -12.14 -0.99
C TRP A 118 -8.78 -10.64 -0.78
N TRP A 119 -7.88 -9.77 -1.22
CA TRP A 119 -8.10 -8.32 -1.16
C TRP A 119 -9.31 -7.88 -2.01
N SER A 120 -9.46 -8.44 -3.20
CA SER A 120 -10.62 -8.16 -4.06
C SER A 120 -11.94 -8.55 -3.38
N GLU A 121 -11.99 -9.72 -2.72
CA GLU A 121 -13.14 -10.18 -1.94
C GLU A 121 -13.43 -9.27 -0.73
N VAL A 122 -12.40 -8.82 -0.01
CA VAL A 122 -12.53 -7.84 1.10
C VAL A 122 -13.11 -6.52 0.59
N PHE A 123 -12.60 -6.01 -0.53
CA PHE A 123 -13.11 -4.77 -1.14
C PHE A 123 -14.55 -4.93 -1.59
N ALA A 124 -14.85 -6.00 -2.29
CA ALA A 124 -16.18 -6.34 -2.77
C ALA A 124 -17.20 -6.45 -1.63
N TRP A 125 -16.86 -7.19 -0.58
CA TRP A 125 -17.69 -7.31 0.62
C TRP A 125 -17.91 -5.95 1.29
N THR A 126 -16.87 -5.14 1.37
CA THR A 126 -16.96 -3.79 1.97
C THR A 126 -17.88 -2.90 1.14
N GLU A 127 -17.73 -2.88 -0.17
CA GLU A 127 -18.61 -2.10 -1.07
C GLU A 127 -20.07 -2.52 -0.92
N ASP A 128 -20.35 -3.82 -0.93
CA ASP A 128 -21.71 -4.35 -0.73
C ASP A 128 -22.27 -3.95 0.65
N ARG A 129 -21.48 -4.07 1.71
CA ARG A 129 -21.88 -3.72 3.09
C ARG A 129 -22.22 -2.24 3.25
N PHE A 130 -21.57 -1.37 2.50
CA PHE A 130 -21.76 0.09 2.55
C PHE A 130 -22.63 0.63 1.41
N GLY A 131 -23.19 -0.24 0.56
CA GLY A 131 -24.05 0.15 -0.55
C GLY A 131 -23.32 0.95 -1.63
N LEU A 132 -22.04 0.69 -1.83
CA LEU A 132 -21.20 1.37 -2.82
C LEU A 132 -21.16 0.57 -4.13
N PRO A 133 -21.06 1.25 -5.29
CA PRO A 133 -20.83 0.57 -6.56
C PRO A 133 -19.55 -0.26 -6.56
N ARG A 134 -19.56 -1.40 -7.26
CA ARG A 134 -18.37 -2.24 -7.45
C ARG A 134 -17.26 -1.42 -8.11
N GLY A 135 -16.04 -1.52 -7.55
CA GLY A 135 -14.88 -0.78 -8.02
C GLY A 135 -14.79 0.67 -7.51
N THR A 136 -15.56 1.04 -6.49
CA THR A 136 -15.38 2.31 -5.76
C THR A 136 -14.04 2.33 -5.03
N ILE A 137 -13.66 1.20 -4.40
CA ILE A 137 -12.34 1.02 -3.80
C ILE A 137 -11.34 0.71 -4.90
N LYS A 138 -10.24 1.44 -4.94
CA LYS A 138 -9.17 1.21 -5.91
C LYS A 138 -7.85 0.91 -5.23
N ALA A 139 -7.04 0.08 -5.88
CA ALA A 139 -5.73 -0.30 -5.36
C ALA A 139 -4.65 -0.30 -6.45
N THR A 140 -3.46 0.15 -6.06
CA THR A 140 -2.21 -0.14 -6.76
C THR A 140 -1.56 -1.33 -6.05
N VAL A 141 -1.05 -2.29 -6.78
CA VAL A 141 -0.33 -3.43 -6.23
C VAL A 141 1.16 -3.27 -6.45
N LEU A 142 1.91 -3.42 -5.37
CA LEU A 142 3.36 -3.42 -5.38
C LEU A 142 3.85 -4.83 -5.72
N ILE A 143 4.42 -5.00 -6.91
CA ILE A 143 5.08 -6.23 -7.31
C ILE A 143 6.52 -6.18 -6.81
N GLU A 144 6.76 -6.77 -5.67
CA GLU A 144 8.02 -6.64 -4.94
C GLU A 144 8.50 -7.95 -4.29
N THR A 145 7.80 -9.04 -4.55
CA THR A 145 8.23 -10.37 -4.15
C THR A 145 8.53 -11.22 -5.37
N LEU A 146 9.52 -12.08 -5.28
CA LEU A 146 9.92 -12.94 -6.41
C LEU A 146 8.75 -13.82 -6.91
N PRO A 147 7.94 -14.45 -6.06
CA PRO A 147 6.78 -15.23 -6.52
C PRO A 147 5.77 -14.40 -7.30
N ALA A 148 5.41 -13.20 -6.83
CA ALA A 148 4.40 -12.36 -7.47
C ALA A 148 4.77 -11.92 -8.89
N VAL A 149 6.07 -11.83 -9.20
CA VAL A 149 6.54 -11.48 -10.55
C VAL A 149 6.07 -12.48 -11.61
N PHE A 150 5.89 -13.74 -11.21
CA PHE A 150 5.44 -14.81 -12.12
C PHE A 150 3.93 -14.99 -12.18
N GLU A 151 3.18 -14.21 -11.39
CA GLU A 151 1.72 -14.29 -11.29
C GLU A 151 1.04 -12.93 -11.56
N MET A 152 1.68 -12.04 -12.32
CA MET A 152 1.16 -10.68 -12.53
C MET A 152 -0.16 -10.67 -13.32
N ASP A 153 -0.28 -11.49 -14.35
CA ASP A 153 -1.50 -11.59 -15.16
C ASP A 153 -2.67 -12.16 -14.35
N GLU A 154 -2.42 -13.20 -13.57
CA GLU A 154 -3.40 -13.78 -12.66
C GLU A 154 -3.83 -12.80 -11.57
N LEU A 155 -2.87 -12.02 -11.04
CA LEU A 155 -3.14 -11.00 -10.04
C LEU A 155 -4.01 -9.87 -10.62
N LEU A 156 -3.70 -9.38 -11.82
CA LEU A 156 -4.52 -8.41 -12.54
C LEU A 156 -5.93 -8.93 -12.75
N TYR A 157 -6.07 -10.19 -13.15
CA TYR A 157 -7.37 -10.82 -13.36
C TYR A 157 -8.20 -10.91 -12.07
N GLN A 158 -7.57 -11.34 -10.96
CA GLN A 158 -8.25 -11.47 -9.68
C GLN A 158 -8.71 -10.12 -9.12
N MET A 159 -7.99 -9.06 -9.42
CA MET A 159 -8.27 -7.72 -8.91
C MET A 159 -8.90 -6.78 -9.93
N LYS A 160 -9.36 -7.26 -11.08
CA LYS A 160 -9.80 -6.46 -12.24
C LYS A 160 -10.80 -5.35 -11.93
N ASP A 161 -11.65 -5.54 -10.93
CA ASP A 161 -12.67 -4.55 -10.56
C ASP A 161 -12.08 -3.39 -9.72
N HIS A 162 -10.93 -3.61 -9.10
CA HIS A 162 -10.35 -2.70 -8.11
C HIS A 162 -8.96 -2.19 -8.48
N ILE A 163 -8.19 -2.93 -9.28
CA ILE A 163 -6.81 -2.56 -9.60
C ILE A 163 -6.73 -1.38 -10.57
N VAL A 164 -5.80 -0.45 -10.31
CA VAL A 164 -5.53 0.69 -11.20
C VAL A 164 -4.10 0.70 -11.74
N ALA A 165 -3.17 0.05 -11.04
CA ALA A 165 -1.78 -0.02 -11.46
C ALA A 165 -1.01 -1.15 -10.77
N LEU A 166 0.05 -1.59 -11.42
CA LEU A 166 1.16 -2.33 -10.81
C LEU A 166 2.35 -1.38 -10.62
N ASN A 167 3.16 -1.61 -9.61
CA ASN A 167 4.38 -0.86 -9.37
C ASN A 167 5.56 -1.77 -9.03
N CYS A 168 6.73 -1.44 -9.52
CA CYS A 168 7.99 -2.11 -9.19
C CYS A 168 8.52 -1.65 -7.82
N GLY A 169 8.68 -2.58 -6.86
CA GLY A 169 9.33 -2.34 -5.56
C GLY A 169 10.76 -2.88 -5.54
N ARG A 170 11.74 -2.03 -5.88
CA ARG A 170 13.12 -2.45 -6.11
C ARG A 170 13.78 -3.18 -4.94
N TRP A 171 13.78 -2.57 -3.76
CA TRP A 171 14.52 -3.11 -2.60
C TRP A 171 13.93 -4.41 -2.10
N ASP A 172 12.62 -4.48 -1.97
CA ASP A 172 11.93 -5.70 -1.53
C ASP A 172 12.08 -6.83 -2.54
N TYR A 173 12.06 -6.53 -3.84
CA TYR A 173 12.34 -7.52 -4.88
C TYR A 173 13.75 -8.07 -4.77
N ILE A 174 14.75 -7.22 -4.53
CA ILE A 174 16.14 -7.64 -4.29
C ILE A 174 16.21 -8.53 -3.05
N PHE A 175 15.58 -8.14 -1.93
CA PHE A 175 15.55 -8.97 -0.72
C PHE A 175 14.82 -10.28 -0.92
N SER A 176 13.71 -10.28 -1.65
CA SER A 176 12.98 -11.50 -2.00
C SER A 176 13.84 -12.46 -2.85
N TYR A 177 14.58 -11.91 -3.82
CA TYR A 177 15.55 -12.67 -4.61
C TYR A 177 16.62 -13.30 -3.73
N ILE A 178 17.27 -12.52 -2.86
CA ILE A 178 18.30 -13.01 -1.93
C ILE A 178 17.72 -14.09 -1.01
N LYS A 179 16.57 -13.85 -0.40
CA LYS A 179 15.90 -14.79 0.51
C LYS A 179 15.61 -16.13 -0.16
N THR A 180 15.09 -16.08 -1.38
CA THR A 180 14.68 -17.26 -2.12
C THR A 180 15.89 -18.08 -2.61
N LEU A 181 16.94 -17.40 -3.09
CA LEU A 181 18.09 -18.03 -3.74
C LEU A 181 19.34 -18.10 -2.86
N LYS A 182 19.22 -17.87 -1.56
CA LYS A 182 20.34 -17.82 -0.60
C LYS A 182 21.24 -19.06 -0.57
N ASN A 183 20.71 -20.22 -0.95
CA ASN A 183 21.46 -21.49 -0.97
C ASN A 183 22.13 -21.78 -2.32
N HIS A 184 22.09 -20.85 -3.27
CA HIS A 184 22.69 -20.96 -4.60
C HIS A 184 23.92 -20.06 -4.70
N PRO A 185 25.16 -20.61 -4.65
CA PRO A 185 26.38 -19.80 -4.67
C PRO A 185 26.56 -18.96 -5.94
N ASP A 186 25.98 -19.40 -7.06
CA ASP A 186 25.99 -18.69 -8.33
C ASP A 186 24.99 -17.53 -8.39
N ARG A 187 24.20 -17.31 -7.34
CA ARG A 187 23.15 -16.26 -7.23
C ARG A 187 23.50 -15.17 -6.22
N VAL A 188 24.70 -15.14 -5.72
CA VAL A 188 25.15 -14.08 -4.79
C VAL A 188 25.21 -12.74 -5.51
N LEU A 189 24.53 -11.75 -4.94
CA LEU A 189 24.54 -10.38 -5.47
C LEU A 189 25.75 -9.62 -4.93
N PRO A 190 26.23 -8.61 -5.68
CA PRO A 190 27.26 -7.70 -5.21
C PRO A 190 26.71 -6.76 -4.12
N ASP A 191 27.56 -5.86 -3.62
CA ASP A 191 27.17 -4.81 -2.68
C ASP A 191 25.91 -4.07 -3.15
N ARG A 192 25.03 -3.75 -2.20
CA ARG A 192 23.74 -3.09 -2.44
C ARG A 192 23.85 -1.81 -3.29
N GLN A 193 24.94 -1.05 -3.11
CA GLN A 193 25.12 0.23 -3.80
C GLN A 193 25.25 0.08 -5.34
N VAL A 194 25.74 -1.07 -5.80
CA VAL A 194 25.92 -1.34 -7.23
C VAL A 194 24.78 -2.14 -7.85
N VAL A 195 23.76 -2.52 -7.06
CA VAL A 195 22.53 -3.19 -7.55
C VAL A 195 21.51 -2.15 -7.97
N THR A 196 21.71 -1.60 -9.17
CA THR A 196 20.86 -0.56 -9.77
C THR A 196 19.86 -1.15 -10.77
N MET A 197 18.87 -0.37 -11.21
CA MET A 197 17.76 -0.87 -12.08
C MET A 197 18.23 -1.37 -13.45
N ASP A 198 19.42 -1.03 -13.88
CA ASP A 198 20.06 -1.50 -15.13
C ASP A 198 20.60 -2.94 -15.01
N LYS A 199 20.68 -3.52 -13.81
CA LYS A 199 21.11 -4.91 -13.65
C LYS A 199 20.15 -5.87 -14.34
N PRO A 200 20.66 -6.94 -14.99
CA PRO A 200 19.85 -7.78 -15.86
C PRO A 200 18.56 -8.29 -15.23
N PHE A 201 18.61 -8.78 -13.99
CA PHE A 201 17.41 -9.32 -13.32
C PHE A 201 16.38 -8.23 -12.98
N LEU A 202 16.82 -7.02 -12.58
CA LEU A 202 15.93 -5.88 -12.33
C LEU A 202 15.35 -5.29 -13.60
N SER A 203 16.17 -5.22 -14.66
CA SER A 203 15.72 -4.80 -15.99
C SER A 203 14.69 -5.79 -16.57
N ALA A 204 14.93 -7.10 -16.44
CA ALA A 204 13.97 -8.13 -16.85
C ALA A 204 12.64 -8.02 -16.09
N TYR A 205 12.69 -7.85 -14.79
CA TYR A 205 11.54 -7.63 -13.91
C TYR A 205 10.70 -6.42 -14.34
N SER A 206 11.36 -5.27 -14.56
CA SER A 206 10.67 -4.05 -14.97
C SER A 206 10.03 -4.19 -16.36
N ARG A 207 10.73 -4.83 -17.32
CA ARG A 207 10.20 -5.09 -18.66
C ARG A 207 9.00 -6.03 -18.64
N LEU A 208 9.04 -7.05 -17.77
CA LEU A 208 7.93 -7.98 -17.64
C LEU A 208 6.68 -7.28 -17.09
N LEU A 209 6.85 -6.38 -16.12
CA LEU A 209 5.74 -5.61 -15.57
C LEU A 209 5.11 -4.65 -16.59
N ILE A 210 5.91 -4.08 -17.51
CA ILE A 210 5.44 -3.15 -18.55
C ILE A 210 4.68 -3.90 -19.67
N LYS A 211 5.04 -5.16 -19.93
CA LYS A 211 4.44 -5.98 -20.99
C LYS A 211 2.98 -6.30 -20.73
#